data_20e0ee2f463698117e67b830e1e266bd
#
_entry.id   20e0ee2f463698117e67b830e1e266bd
#
_cell.length_a   1.000
_cell.length_b   1.000
_cell.length_c   1.000
_cell.angle_alpha   90.00
_cell.angle_beta   90.00
_cell.angle_gamma   90.00
#
_symmetry.space_group_name_H-M   'P 1'
#
loop_
_entity.id
_entity.type
_entity.pdbx_description
1 polymer ?
#
loop_
_entity_poly.entity_id
_entity_poly.type
_entity_poly.pdbx_seq_one_letter_code
_entity_poly.pdbx_strand_id
1 'polypeptide(L)'
;MHKLALVAVLGLASSAVCMGAAAAIGGSEFKKSGWADGWDFSGFGDRPRCERVDDASATSRDMDWDGSDHFSLAVPGHASYTPGSDNKLHVSGDANLLAHLRVRDGRLELNCRNWRGDRDALTVTLPGREFKRFGIAGSGNLVLSKLDQASVKLNIAGSGSIKADGKVERAEIHIAGSGDADLSDVKAGIATVHIAGSGNTDIAPSDEADIHIAGSGDVNLHSSPKKLETHIAGSGRIHNLNGG
;
A
#
# COMPACT_ATOMS: atom_id res chain seq x y z
N MET A 1 2.69 35.61 6.12
CA MET A 1 3.28 34.52 5.34
C MET A 1 4.13 33.53 6.15
N HIS A 2 4.54 33.84 7.42
CA HIS A 2 5.37 32.94 8.25
C HIS A 2 4.60 31.80 8.93
N LYS A 3 3.28 31.90 9.11
CA LYS A 3 2.49 30.89 9.84
C LYS A 3 2.19 29.63 9.04
N LEU A 4 2.13 29.72 7.71
CA LEU A 4 1.90 28.55 6.83
C LEU A 4 3.16 27.67 6.66
N ALA A 5 4.35 28.28 6.72
CA ALA A 5 5.60 27.54 6.67
C ALA A 5 5.82 26.69 7.95
N LEU A 6 5.37 27.21 9.11
CA LEU A 6 5.51 26.50 10.38
C LEU A 6 4.64 25.24 10.46
N VAL A 7 3.43 25.26 9.87
CA VAL A 7 2.53 24.10 9.84
C VAL A 7 3.08 22.99 8.93
N ALA A 8 3.71 23.35 7.81
CA ALA A 8 4.33 22.36 6.92
C ALA A 8 5.57 21.69 7.54
N VAL A 9 6.37 22.44 8.29
CA VAL A 9 7.54 21.90 9.00
C VAL A 9 7.12 21.02 10.18
N LEU A 10 6.05 21.37 10.89
CA LEU A 10 5.51 20.54 11.98
C LEU A 10 4.87 19.24 11.46
N GLY A 11 4.25 19.26 10.27
CA GLY A 11 3.71 18.06 9.63
C GLY A 11 4.80 17.06 9.22
N LEU A 12 5.91 17.53 8.70
CA LEU A 12 7.06 16.69 8.35
C LEU A 12 7.81 16.17 9.59
N ALA A 13 7.91 16.99 10.65
CA ALA A 13 8.51 16.57 11.91
C ALA A 13 7.67 15.52 12.63
N SER A 14 6.32 15.61 12.57
CA SER A 14 5.44 14.63 13.19
C SER A 14 5.51 13.26 12.49
N SER A 15 5.65 13.21 11.16
CA SER A 15 5.83 11.94 10.43
C SER A 15 7.18 11.28 10.73
N ALA A 16 8.25 12.06 10.87
CA ALA A 16 9.57 11.56 11.26
C ALA A 16 9.60 11.10 12.73
N VAL A 17 8.88 11.78 13.61
CA VAL A 17 8.74 11.41 15.03
C VAL A 17 7.88 10.15 15.18
N CYS A 18 6.81 9.97 14.39
CA CYS A 18 6.03 8.73 14.38
C CYS A 18 6.85 7.53 13.91
N MET A 19 7.67 7.69 12.87
CA MET A 19 8.59 6.63 12.41
C MET A 19 9.68 6.34 13.44
N GLY A 20 10.23 7.36 14.10
CA GLY A 20 11.22 7.21 15.16
C GLY A 20 10.64 6.57 16.43
N ALA A 21 9.40 6.89 16.81
CA ALA A 21 8.72 6.29 17.94
C ALA A 21 8.33 4.83 17.68
N ALA A 22 7.88 4.49 16.48
CA ALA A 22 7.61 3.10 16.10
C ALA A 22 8.88 2.24 16.14
N ALA A 23 10.02 2.76 15.71
CA ALA A 23 11.32 2.07 15.79
C ALA A 23 11.82 1.93 17.25
N ALA A 24 11.50 2.88 18.13
CA ALA A 24 11.92 2.85 19.55
C ALA A 24 11.04 1.92 20.40
N ILE A 25 9.75 1.77 20.07
CA ILE A 25 8.79 0.94 20.82
C ILE A 25 8.77 -0.50 20.31
N GLY A 26 8.97 -0.70 19.00
CA GLY A 26 8.95 -2.02 18.35
C GLY A 26 10.27 -2.83 18.45
N GLY A 27 11.35 -2.24 18.98
CA GLY A 27 12.62 -2.92 19.22
C GLY A 27 13.23 -3.61 17.99
N SER A 28 14.01 -4.67 18.23
CA SER A 28 14.72 -5.45 17.19
C SER A 28 13.79 -6.22 16.23
N GLU A 29 12.57 -6.49 16.60
CA GLU A 29 11.59 -7.22 15.79
C GLU A 29 11.09 -6.35 14.61
N PHE A 30 10.90 -5.05 14.83
CA PHE A 30 10.51 -4.11 13.76
C PHE A 30 11.58 -3.98 12.65
N LYS A 31 12.87 -4.16 13.02
CA LYS A 31 13.97 -4.24 12.06
C LYS A 31 14.06 -5.57 11.32
N LYS A 32 13.67 -6.68 11.97
CA LYS A 32 13.68 -8.02 11.38
C LYS A 32 12.53 -8.25 10.40
N SER A 33 11.42 -7.53 10.54
CA SER A 33 10.24 -7.69 9.68
C SER A 33 10.43 -7.19 8.24
N GLY A 34 11.64 -6.70 7.85
CA GLY A 34 11.90 -6.19 6.49
C GLY A 34 11.02 -4.99 6.11
N TRP A 35 10.53 -4.25 7.11
CA TRP A 35 9.64 -3.11 6.92
C TRP A 35 10.27 -1.98 6.10
N ALA A 36 11.58 -1.82 6.21
CA ALA A 36 12.35 -0.84 5.44
C ALA A 36 12.78 -1.37 4.05
N ASP A 37 12.73 -2.69 3.84
CA ASP A 37 13.20 -3.33 2.62
C ASP A 37 12.14 -3.20 1.51
N GLY A 38 12.20 -2.14 0.74
CA GLY A 38 11.32 -1.90 -0.40
C GLY A 38 10.78 -0.47 -0.52
N TRP A 39 11.08 0.42 0.44
CA TRP A 39 10.74 1.82 0.35
C TRP A 39 12.00 2.67 0.15
N ASP A 40 12.40 2.88 -1.11
CA ASP A 40 13.42 3.86 -1.44
C ASP A 40 12.78 5.25 -1.57
N PHE A 41 12.99 6.09 -0.59
CA PHE A 41 12.55 7.50 -0.59
C PHE A 41 13.62 8.47 -1.13
N SER A 42 14.80 7.98 -1.53
CA SER A 42 15.94 8.82 -1.90
C SER A 42 15.72 9.67 -3.16
N GLY A 43 14.76 9.32 -4.01
CA GLY A 43 14.50 10.01 -5.28
C GLY A 43 13.46 11.13 -5.26
N PHE A 44 12.85 11.47 -4.11
CA PHE A 44 11.76 12.46 -4.07
C PHE A 44 12.21 13.92 -4.09
N GLY A 45 13.49 14.23 -3.79
CA GLY A 45 14.00 15.59 -3.62
C GLY A 45 14.23 16.40 -4.89
N ASP A 46 14.72 15.77 -5.96
CA ASP A 46 15.28 16.44 -7.15
C ASP A 46 14.37 16.48 -8.37
N ARG A 47 13.10 16.09 -8.22
CA ARG A 47 12.17 16.10 -9.36
C ARG A 47 11.70 17.52 -9.68
N PRO A 48 11.55 17.88 -10.98
CA PRO A 48 10.96 19.15 -11.38
C PRO A 48 9.50 19.25 -10.89
N ARG A 49 8.93 20.44 -10.89
CA ARG A 49 7.48 20.59 -10.68
C ARG A 49 6.74 20.01 -11.87
N CYS A 50 5.54 19.45 -11.62
CA CYS A 50 4.66 19.06 -12.73
C CYS A 50 4.19 20.31 -13.44
N GLU A 51 4.51 20.44 -14.72
CA GLU A 51 4.07 21.51 -15.61
C GLU A 51 2.95 20.98 -16.49
N ARG A 52 2.06 21.88 -16.92
CA ARG A 52 1.03 21.51 -17.87
C ARG A 52 1.68 21.21 -19.22
N VAL A 53 1.25 20.11 -19.83
CA VAL A 53 1.66 19.75 -21.20
C VAL A 53 0.57 20.26 -22.15
N ASP A 54 0.85 21.31 -22.90
CA ASP A 54 -0.15 22.04 -23.71
C ASP A 54 -0.84 21.18 -24.79
N ASP A 55 -0.15 20.15 -25.29
CA ASP A 55 -0.65 19.23 -26.31
C ASP A 55 -1.08 17.85 -25.75
N ALA A 56 -1.23 17.72 -24.44
CA ALA A 56 -1.66 16.47 -23.84
C ALA A 56 -3.12 16.17 -24.19
N SER A 57 -3.35 15.20 -25.07
CA SER A 57 -4.68 14.78 -25.54
C SER A 57 -4.99 13.32 -25.30
N ALA A 58 -3.97 12.48 -25.01
CA ALA A 58 -4.15 11.07 -24.77
C ALA A 58 -4.88 10.84 -23.44
N THR A 59 -5.99 10.12 -23.47
CA THR A 59 -6.76 9.72 -22.27
C THR A 59 -6.45 8.31 -21.79
N SER A 60 -5.60 7.59 -22.51
CA SER A 60 -5.10 6.26 -22.13
C SER A 60 -3.68 6.04 -22.64
N ARG A 61 -2.93 5.17 -21.96
CA ARG A 61 -1.56 4.82 -22.31
C ARG A 61 -1.24 3.40 -21.88
N ASP A 62 -0.68 2.63 -22.80
CA ASP A 62 -0.08 1.33 -22.51
C ASP A 62 1.40 1.54 -22.18
N MET A 63 1.85 0.93 -21.09
CA MET A 63 3.23 1.01 -20.64
C MET A 63 3.80 -0.40 -20.51
N ASP A 64 5.03 -0.59 -20.97
CA ASP A 64 5.73 -1.85 -20.78
C ASP A 64 6.11 -2.00 -19.30
N TRP A 65 5.91 -3.21 -18.77
CA TRP A 65 6.33 -3.53 -17.42
C TRP A 65 7.82 -3.83 -17.37
N ASP A 66 8.52 -3.32 -16.37
CA ASP A 66 9.97 -3.44 -16.22
C ASP A 66 10.46 -4.84 -15.78
N GLY A 67 9.56 -5.81 -15.66
CA GLY A 67 9.88 -7.17 -15.26
C GLY A 67 9.89 -7.44 -13.76
N SER A 68 9.73 -6.42 -12.93
CA SER A 68 9.69 -6.54 -11.47
C SER A 68 8.59 -7.49 -10.99
N ASP A 69 8.86 -8.26 -9.93
CA ASP A 69 7.90 -9.16 -9.26
C ASP A 69 7.09 -8.46 -8.16
N HIS A 70 7.12 -7.15 -8.12
CA HIS A 70 6.38 -6.31 -7.19
C HIS A 70 5.80 -5.10 -7.91
N PHE A 71 4.63 -4.65 -7.45
CA PHE A 71 3.97 -3.44 -7.93
C PHE A 71 3.79 -2.44 -6.79
N SER A 72 4.07 -1.17 -7.04
CA SER A 72 3.78 -0.09 -6.10
C SER A 72 3.09 1.08 -6.80
N LEU A 73 1.90 1.44 -6.31
CA LEU A 73 1.15 2.62 -6.76
C LEU A 73 1.60 3.84 -5.96
N ALA A 74 2.37 4.72 -6.58
CA ALA A 74 2.84 5.97 -5.98
C ALA A 74 2.25 7.21 -6.67
N VAL A 75 1.05 7.06 -7.20
CA VAL A 75 0.23 8.10 -7.83
C VAL A 75 -1.19 8.03 -7.28
N PRO A 76 -1.94 9.13 -7.27
CA PRO A 76 -3.36 9.07 -6.94
C PRO A 76 -4.13 8.34 -8.04
N GLY A 77 -5.10 7.50 -7.66
CA GLY A 77 -5.93 6.75 -8.58
C GLY A 77 -6.33 5.38 -8.08
N HIS A 78 -6.99 4.63 -8.94
CA HIS A 78 -7.46 3.28 -8.69
C HIS A 78 -6.67 2.29 -9.54
N ALA A 79 -6.09 1.28 -8.90
CA ALA A 79 -5.41 0.20 -9.60
C ALA A 79 -6.16 -1.12 -9.41
N SER A 80 -6.13 -1.97 -10.43
CA SER A 80 -6.72 -3.31 -10.39
C SER A 80 -5.74 -4.35 -10.92
N TYR A 81 -5.74 -5.51 -10.29
CA TYR A 81 -4.96 -6.67 -10.68
C TYR A 81 -5.86 -7.90 -10.75
N THR A 82 -5.67 -8.68 -11.81
CA THR A 82 -6.23 -10.02 -11.96
C THR A 82 -5.20 -10.88 -12.68
N PRO A 83 -4.89 -12.09 -12.19
CA PRO A 83 -4.01 -13.02 -12.88
C PRO A 83 -4.45 -13.29 -14.32
N GLY A 84 -3.51 -13.30 -15.27
CA GLY A 84 -3.78 -13.48 -16.68
C GLY A 84 -2.52 -13.49 -17.52
N SER A 85 -2.66 -13.37 -18.83
CA SER A 85 -1.55 -13.42 -19.80
C SER A 85 -1.13 -12.04 -20.32
N ASP A 86 -1.83 -10.97 -19.97
CA ASP A 86 -1.46 -9.64 -20.40
C ASP A 86 -0.17 -9.20 -19.69
N ASN A 87 0.77 -8.65 -20.43
CA ASN A 87 2.07 -8.21 -19.91
C ASN A 87 2.22 -6.68 -19.90
N LYS A 88 1.16 -5.93 -20.24
CA LYS A 88 1.19 -4.48 -20.27
C LYS A 88 0.45 -3.88 -19.08
N LEU A 89 0.93 -2.74 -18.66
CA LEU A 89 0.25 -1.86 -17.72
C LEU A 89 -0.64 -0.91 -18.53
N HIS A 90 -1.95 -1.00 -18.35
CA HIS A 90 -2.91 -0.10 -19.01
C HIS A 90 -3.29 1.02 -18.04
N VAL A 91 -3.09 2.26 -18.45
CA VAL A 91 -3.42 3.43 -17.63
C VAL A 91 -4.32 4.36 -18.40
N SER A 92 -5.40 4.82 -17.79
CA SER A 92 -6.32 5.82 -18.34
C SER A 92 -6.62 6.92 -17.34
N GLY A 93 -6.95 8.11 -17.83
CA GLY A 93 -7.31 9.24 -16.99
C GLY A 93 -6.88 10.59 -17.55
N ASP A 94 -6.51 11.53 -16.67
CA ASP A 94 -6.12 12.89 -17.05
C ASP A 94 -4.88 12.90 -17.95
N ALA A 95 -4.97 13.56 -19.10
CA ALA A 95 -3.93 13.56 -20.12
C ALA A 95 -2.60 14.19 -19.63
N ASN A 96 -2.66 15.23 -18.82
CA ASN A 96 -1.45 15.84 -18.26
C ASN A 96 -0.79 14.90 -17.26
N LEU A 97 -1.59 14.18 -16.45
CA LEU A 97 -1.07 13.22 -15.51
C LEU A 97 -0.41 12.03 -16.22
N LEU A 98 -1.05 11.53 -17.29
CA LEU A 98 -0.51 10.46 -18.13
C LEU A 98 0.84 10.81 -18.77
N ALA A 99 1.03 12.08 -19.18
CA ALA A 99 2.28 12.56 -19.76
C ALA A 99 3.47 12.48 -18.76
N HIS A 100 3.17 12.59 -17.47
CA HIS A 100 4.18 12.55 -16.39
C HIS A 100 4.40 11.19 -15.76
N LEU A 101 3.66 10.15 -16.19
CA LEU A 101 3.81 8.80 -15.64
C LEU A 101 5.07 8.10 -16.12
N ARG A 102 5.67 7.36 -15.22
CA ARG A 102 6.74 6.40 -15.52
C ARG A 102 6.64 5.15 -14.65
N VAL A 103 7.10 4.04 -15.18
CA VAL A 103 7.38 2.82 -14.43
C VAL A 103 8.87 2.78 -14.13
N ARG A 104 9.24 2.55 -12.89
CA ARG A 104 10.61 2.38 -12.46
C ARG A 104 10.68 1.46 -11.25
N ASP A 105 11.48 0.42 -11.35
CA ASP A 105 11.70 -0.54 -10.25
C ASP A 105 10.38 -1.02 -9.64
N GLY A 106 9.44 -1.51 -10.48
CA GLY A 106 8.13 -1.98 -10.04
C GLY A 106 7.18 -0.89 -9.49
N ARG A 107 7.51 0.38 -9.67
CA ARG A 107 6.72 1.51 -9.17
C ARG A 107 6.12 2.33 -10.30
N LEU A 108 4.82 2.55 -10.26
CA LEU A 108 4.15 3.55 -11.08
C LEU A 108 4.16 4.88 -10.33
N GLU A 109 4.89 5.85 -10.86
CA GLU A 109 5.11 7.14 -10.22
C GLU A 109 5.11 8.30 -11.22
N LEU A 110 5.02 9.53 -10.71
CA LEU A 110 5.24 10.73 -11.53
C LEU A 110 6.73 11.04 -11.63
N ASN A 111 7.18 11.48 -12.81
CA ASN A 111 8.53 12.03 -13.02
C ASN A 111 8.68 13.46 -12.49
N CYS A 112 7.60 14.04 -11.94
CA CYS A 112 7.54 15.40 -11.40
C CYS A 112 6.94 15.41 -9.98
N ARG A 113 7.00 16.56 -9.30
CA ARG A 113 6.46 16.77 -7.94
C ARG A 113 5.38 17.84 -7.91
N ASN A 114 4.59 17.87 -6.82
CA ASN A 114 3.54 18.86 -6.56
C ASN A 114 2.42 18.85 -7.60
N TRP A 115 1.98 17.66 -8.03
CA TRP A 115 0.75 17.53 -8.79
C TRP A 115 -0.44 18.12 -8.01
N ARG A 116 -1.26 18.92 -8.69
CA ARG A 116 -2.41 19.63 -8.12
C ARG A 116 -3.70 19.32 -8.91
N GLY A 117 -3.90 18.08 -9.28
CA GLY A 117 -5.12 17.61 -9.93
C GLY A 117 -5.98 16.74 -9.02
N ASP A 118 -6.99 16.13 -9.61
CA ASP A 118 -7.89 15.19 -8.97
C ASP A 118 -7.11 13.98 -8.43
N ARG A 119 -7.56 13.45 -7.27
CA ARG A 119 -6.97 12.26 -6.64
C ARG A 119 -7.44 10.97 -7.28
N ASP A 120 -8.57 10.96 -7.95
CA ASP A 120 -9.14 9.81 -8.66
C ASP A 120 -8.86 9.87 -10.16
N ALA A 121 -7.85 10.64 -10.55
CA ALA A 121 -7.56 10.97 -11.94
C ALA A 121 -7.07 9.80 -12.79
N LEU A 122 -6.66 8.68 -12.19
CA LEU A 122 -6.13 7.53 -12.93
C LEU A 122 -6.84 6.23 -12.61
N THR A 123 -7.11 5.46 -13.66
CA THR A 123 -7.45 4.04 -13.60
C THR A 123 -6.30 3.24 -14.17
N VAL A 124 -5.83 2.25 -13.41
CA VAL A 124 -4.65 1.44 -13.74
C VAL A 124 -5.05 -0.04 -13.74
N THR A 125 -4.79 -0.73 -14.84
CA THR A 125 -4.90 -2.20 -14.89
C THR A 125 -3.50 -2.78 -14.98
N LEU A 126 -3.16 -3.66 -14.03
CA LEU A 126 -1.83 -4.26 -13.94
C LEU A 126 -1.69 -5.41 -14.93
N PRO A 127 -0.42 -5.72 -15.36
CA PRO A 127 -0.11 -6.95 -16.07
C PRO A 127 -0.61 -8.17 -15.29
N GLY A 128 -1.10 -9.19 -15.99
CA GLY A 128 -1.64 -10.41 -15.37
C GLY A 128 -0.60 -11.39 -14.83
N ARG A 129 0.69 -11.06 -14.86
CA ARG A 129 1.79 -11.87 -14.30
C ARG A 129 1.69 -11.96 -12.77
N GLU A 130 2.27 -12.99 -12.19
CA GLU A 130 2.36 -13.11 -10.73
C GLU A 130 3.22 -12.00 -10.12
N PHE A 131 2.67 -11.34 -9.11
CA PHE A 131 3.38 -10.40 -8.24
C PHE A 131 3.44 -10.94 -6.83
N LYS A 132 4.62 -10.92 -6.23
CA LYS A 132 4.83 -11.31 -4.83
C LYS A 132 4.50 -10.22 -3.83
N ARG A 133 4.57 -8.96 -4.27
CA ARG A 133 4.36 -7.79 -3.42
C ARG A 133 3.54 -6.72 -4.14
N PHE A 134 2.57 -6.20 -3.41
CA PHE A 134 1.80 -5.03 -3.83
C PHE A 134 1.94 -3.91 -2.81
N GLY A 135 2.02 -2.68 -3.27
CA GLY A 135 2.17 -1.52 -2.40
C GLY A 135 1.40 -0.29 -2.84
N ILE A 136 1.05 0.55 -1.87
CA ILE A 136 0.50 1.88 -2.07
C ILE A 136 1.36 2.88 -1.29
N ALA A 137 1.81 3.93 -1.97
CA ALA A 137 2.46 5.07 -1.36
C ALA A 137 1.60 6.32 -1.58
N GLY A 138 0.83 6.71 -0.57
CA GLY A 138 -0.10 7.85 -0.63
C GLY A 138 -1.55 7.47 -0.36
N SER A 139 -2.48 7.88 -1.23
CA SER A 139 -3.93 7.74 -1.05
C SER A 139 -4.64 6.98 -2.17
N GLY A 140 -3.91 6.20 -2.97
CA GLY A 140 -4.52 5.38 -4.03
C GLY A 140 -5.28 4.17 -3.48
N ASN A 141 -6.06 3.53 -4.35
CA ASN A 141 -6.78 2.29 -4.03
C ASN A 141 -6.29 1.17 -4.96
N LEU A 142 -6.19 -0.04 -4.42
CA LEU A 142 -5.76 -1.22 -5.19
C LEU A 142 -6.71 -2.38 -4.92
N VAL A 143 -7.24 -2.96 -5.99
CA VAL A 143 -8.09 -4.15 -5.94
C VAL A 143 -7.32 -5.32 -6.54
N LEU A 144 -7.16 -6.39 -5.77
CA LEU A 144 -6.48 -7.62 -6.15
C LEU A 144 -7.50 -8.75 -6.25
N SER A 145 -7.80 -9.19 -7.45
CA SER A 145 -8.82 -10.22 -7.65
C SER A 145 -8.22 -11.57 -8.02
N LYS A 146 -8.86 -12.63 -7.51
CA LYS A 146 -8.55 -14.02 -7.85
C LYS A 146 -7.09 -14.40 -7.56
N LEU A 147 -6.56 -13.95 -6.43
CA LEU A 147 -5.23 -14.40 -5.99
C LEU A 147 -5.23 -15.93 -5.86
N ASP A 148 -4.19 -16.56 -6.40
CA ASP A 148 -3.95 -18.01 -6.27
C ASP A 148 -2.43 -18.24 -6.28
N GLN A 149 -1.81 -18.02 -5.12
CA GLN A 149 -0.35 -18.09 -4.99
C GLN A 149 0.07 -18.48 -3.57
N ALA A 150 1.31 -18.94 -3.42
CA ALA A 150 1.83 -19.37 -2.12
C ALA A 150 1.93 -18.20 -1.12
N SER A 151 2.33 -17.02 -1.57
CA SER A 151 2.49 -15.87 -0.66
C SER A 151 2.20 -14.54 -1.35
N VAL A 152 1.64 -13.61 -0.57
CA VAL A 152 1.48 -12.21 -0.95
C VAL A 152 1.92 -11.29 0.18
N LYS A 153 2.64 -10.22 -0.18
CA LYS A 153 2.98 -9.14 0.73
C LYS A 153 2.30 -7.85 0.30
N LEU A 154 1.57 -7.22 1.22
CA LEU A 154 0.85 -5.98 1.01
C LEU A 154 1.47 -4.87 1.86
N ASN A 155 1.78 -3.73 1.25
CA ASN A 155 2.38 -2.59 1.95
C ASN A 155 1.56 -1.32 1.69
N ILE A 156 1.11 -0.65 2.73
CA ILE A 156 0.41 0.63 2.64
C ILE A 156 1.20 1.67 3.43
N ALA A 157 1.67 2.70 2.75
CA ALA A 157 2.29 3.86 3.37
C ALA A 157 1.46 5.11 3.05
N GLY A 158 0.65 5.56 4.00
CA GLY A 158 -0.26 6.69 3.84
C GLY A 158 -1.69 6.36 4.25
N SER A 159 -2.65 6.73 3.41
CA SER A 159 -4.09 6.60 3.67
C SER A 159 -4.82 5.88 2.53
N GLY A 160 -4.10 5.12 1.71
CA GLY A 160 -4.68 4.32 0.64
C GLY A 160 -5.34 3.05 1.15
N SER A 161 -6.05 2.33 0.28
CA SER A 161 -6.69 1.07 0.62
C SER A 161 -6.33 -0.05 -0.35
N ILE A 162 -6.20 -1.27 0.19
CA ILE A 162 -6.05 -2.49 -0.59
C ILE A 162 -7.24 -3.41 -0.27
N LYS A 163 -7.94 -3.85 -1.30
CA LYS A 163 -8.92 -4.92 -1.20
C LYS A 163 -8.46 -6.12 -2.00
N ALA A 164 -8.57 -7.32 -1.42
CA ALA A 164 -8.13 -8.54 -2.08
C ALA A 164 -9.19 -9.67 -1.96
N ASP A 165 -9.25 -10.52 -2.97
CA ASP A 165 -9.99 -11.78 -2.96
C ASP A 165 -9.14 -12.93 -3.52
N GLY A 166 -9.46 -14.18 -3.15
CA GLY A 166 -8.81 -15.37 -3.66
C GLY A 166 -8.25 -16.29 -2.59
N LYS A 167 -7.08 -16.90 -2.86
CA LYS A 167 -6.43 -17.86 -1.96
C LYS A 167 -4.93 -17.65 -1.93
N VAL A 168 -4.35 -17.71 -0.72
CA VAL A 168 -2.90 -17.71 -0.51
C VAL A 168 -2.54 -18.63 0.66
N GLU A 169 -1.33 -19.17 0.68
CA GLU A 169 -0.87 -19.90 1.87
C GLU A 169 -0.46 -18.92 2.97
N ARG A 170 0.21 -17.82 2.59
CA ARG A 170 0.68 -16.79 3.51
C ARG A 170 0.38 -15.37 3.01
N ALA A 171 -0.25 -14.57 3.86
CA ALA A 171 -0.45 -13.14 3.67
C ALA A 171 0.38 -12.35 4.69
N GLU A 172 1.15 -11.38 4.23
CA GLU A 172 1.90 -10.44 5.07
C GLU A 172 1.42 -9.03 4.77
N ILE A 173 0.92 -8.32 5.78
CA ILE A 173 0.31 -7.01 5.65
C ILE A 173 1.07 -6.00 6.52
N HIS A 174 1.53 -4.91 5.91
CA HIS A 174 2.21 -3.81 6.59
C HIS A 174 1.49 -2.50 6.30
N ILE A 175 1.03 -1.82 7.34
CA ILE A 175 0.37 -0.52 7.25
C ILE A 175 1.16 0.50 8.05
N ALA A 176 1.60 1.56 7.39
CA ALA A 176 2.19 2.74 8.00
C ALA A 176 1.33 3.96 7.70
N GLY A 177 0.56 4.41 8.66
CA GLY A 177 -0.36 5.55 8.52
C GLY A 177 -1.79 5.21 8.92
N SER A 178 -2.73 5.58 8.06
CA SER A 178 -4.17 5.42 8.30
C SER A 178 -4.89 4.71 7.15
N GLY A 179 -4.14 3.93 6.37
CA GLY A 179 -4.70 3.16 5.27
C GLY A 179 -5.33 1.86 5.75
N ASP A 180 -6.16 1.24 4.92
CA ASP A 180 -6.92 0.04 5.26
C ASP A 180 -6.61 -1.12 4.31
N ALA A 181 -6.63 -2.35 4.84
CA ALA A 181 -6.45 -3.58 4.06
C ALA A 181 -7.62 -4.55 4.30
N ASP A 182 -8.42 -4.81 3.27
CA ASP A 182 -9.54 -5.77 3.33
C ASP A 182 -9.15 -7.06 2.60
N LEU A 183 -8.84 -8.10 3.39
CA LEU A 183 -8.58 -9.46 2.95
C LEU A 183 -9.61 -10.44 3.52
N SER A 184 -10.79 -9.96 3.89
CA SER A 184 -11.88 -10.82 4.42
C SER A 184 -12.31 -11.92 3.43
N ASP A 185 -12.18 -11.65 2.13
CA ASP A 185 -12.48 -12.57 1.03
C ASP A 185 -11.25 -13.40 0.58
N VAL A 186 -10.11 -13.29 1.27
CA VAL A 186 -8.91 -14.08 1.00
C VAL A 186 -8.84 -15.28 1.92
N LYS A 187 -8.86 -16.49 1.36
CA LYS A 187 -8.58 -17.72 2.11
C LYS A 187 -7.09 -17.84 2.35
N ALA A 188 -6.63 -17.42 3.51
CA ALA A 188 -5.24 -17.51 3.91
C ALA A 188 -5.02 -18.68 4.90
N GLY A 189 -3.89 -19.39 4.80
CA GLY A 189 -3.42 -20.30 5.85
C GLY A 189 -2.88 -19.49 7.03
N ILE A 190 -1.90 -18.66 6.78
CA ILE A 190 -1.19 -17.82 7.76
C ILE A 190 -1.34 -16.37 7.38
N ALA A 191 -1.64 -15.51 8.36
CA ALA A 191 -1.62 -14.06 8.20
C ALA A 191 -0.69 -13.40 9.22
N THR A 192 0.20 -12.53 8.76
CA THR A 192 1.03 -11.67 9.61
C THR A 192 0.66 -10.22 9.34
N VAL A 193 0.29 -9.47 10.37
CA VAL A 193 -0.18 -8.10 10.29
C VAL A 193 0.68 -7.18 11.14
N HIS A 194 1.20 -6.13 10.53
CA HIS A 194 1.94 -5.08 11.22
C HIS A 194 1.29 -3.72 10.92
N ILE A 195 0.74 -3.06 11.94
CA ILE A 195 0.14 -1.74 11.85
C ILE A 195 0.95 -0.76 12.68
N ALA A 196 1.44 0.31 12.03
CA ALA A 196 2.04 1.46 12.69
C ALA A 196 1.20 2.71 12.36
N GLY A 197 0.26 3.07 13.24
CA GLY A 197 -0.67 4.19 13.03
C GLY A 197 -2.10 3.88 13.43
N SER A 198 -3.05 4.24 12.58
CA SER A 198 -4.49 4.13 12.84
C SER A 198 -5.25 3.40 11.70
N GLY A 199 -4.53 2.69 10.85
CA GLY A 199 -5.14 1.91 9.77
C GLY A 199 -5.81 0.64 10.28
N ASN A 200 -6.75 0.10 9.52
CA ASN A 200 -7.49 -1.10 9.89
C ASN A 200 -7.20 -2.25 8.92
N THR A 201 -7.38 -3.48 9.42
CA THR A 201 -7.17 -4.67 8.60
C THR A 201 -8.25 -5.71 8.88
N ASP A 202 -8.87 -6.21 7.80
CA ASP A 202 -9.77 -7.35 7.81
C ASP A 202 -9.05 -8.58 7.25
N ILE A 203 -9.00 -9.71 8.00
CA ILE A 203 -8.33 -10.94 7.60
C ILE A 203 -9.14 -12.19 7.97
N ALA A 204 -8.94 -13.27 7.20
CA ALA A 204 -9.59 -14.56 7.43
C ALA A 204 -8.60 -15.76 7.42
N PRO A 205 -7.57 -15.80 8.29
CA PRO A 205 -6.61 -16.89 8.35
C PRO A 205 -7.20 -18.16 9.00
N SER A 206 -6.82 -19.35 8.48
CA SER A 206 -7.30 -20.63 9.01
C SER A 206 -6.37 -21.27 10.06
N ASP A 207 -5.08 -21.08 9.94
CA ASP A 207 -4.09 -21.77 10.76
C ASP A 207 -3.44 -20.85 11.80
N GLU A 208 -2.89 -19.73 11.37
CA GLU A 208 -2.14 -18.82 12.26
C GLU A 208 -2.41 -17.36 11.92
N ALA A 209 -2.59 -16.54 12.95
CA ALA A 209 -2.56 -15.08 12.88
C ALA A 209 -1.51 -14.54 13.86
N ASP A 210 -0.57 -13.74 13.35
CA ASP A 210 0.41 -12.99 14.14
C ASP A 210 0.20 -11.49 13.89
N ILE A 211 -0.22 -10.76 14.95
CA ILE A 211 -0.72 -9.40 14.82
C ILE A 211 0.03 -8.45 15.73
N HIS A 212 0.68 -7.47 15.13
CA HIS A 212 1.42 -6.41 15.81
C HIS A 212 0.80 -5.05 15.51
N ILE A 213 0.32 -4.34 16.54
CA ILE A 213 -0.25 -3.00 16.42
C ILE A 213 0.55 -2.02 17.27
N ALA A 214 1.09 -1.00 16.63
CA ALA A 214 1.69 0.16 17.29
C ALA A 214 0.87 1.41 16.94
N GLY A 215 -0.11 1.76 17.80
CA GLY A 215 -1.01 2.87 17.55
C GLY A 215 -2.46 2.60 17.95
N SER A 216 -3.40 3.01 17.10
CA SER A 216 -4.84 2.94 17.37
C SER A 216 -5.63 2.21 16.28
N GLY A 217 -4.95 1.49 15.40
CA GLY A 217 -5.59 0.69 14.35
C GLY A 217 -6.27 -0.55 14.91
N ASP A 218 -7.27 -1.05 14.21
CA ASP A 218 -8.01 -2.25 14.59
C ASP A 218 -7.81 -3.39 13.57
N VAL A 219 -7.86 -4.64 14.05
CA VAL A 219 -7.83 -5.83 13.20
C VAL A 219 -9.10 -6.64 13.43
N ASN A 220 -9.82 -6.92 12.36
CA ASN A 220 -11.01 -7.76 12.35
C ASN A 220 -10.67 -9.15 11.83
N LEU A 221 -10.87 -10.17 12.65
CA LEU A 221 -10.73 -11.58 12.28
C LEU A 221 -12.06 -12.12 11.78
N HIS A 222 -12.15 -12.45 10.50
CA HIS A 222 -13.30 -13.08 9.86
C HIS A 222 -13.22 -14.62 9.88
N SER A 223 -12.30 -15.18 10.67
CA SER A 223 -12.12 -16.61 10.90
C SER A 223 -11.62 -16.83 12.31
N SER A 224 -11.55 -18.09 12.75
CA SER A 224 -10.97 -18.51 14.02
C SER A 224 -9.70 -19.31 13.75
N PRO A 225 -8.51 -18.68 13.68
CA PRO A 225 -7.25 -19.39 13.45
C PRO A 225 -6.92 -20.32 14.60
N LYS A 226 -6.22 -21.43 14.31
CA LYS A 226 -5.79 -22.41 15.33
C LYS A 226 -4.79 -21.81 16.32
N LYS A 227 -3.99 -20.84 15.87
CA LYS A 227 -3.02 -20.11 16.67
C LYS A 227 -3.19 -18.61 16.45
N LEU A 228 -3.27 -17.85 17.55
CA LEU A 228 -3.36 -16.39 17.52
C LEU A 228 -2.29 -15.82 18.45
N GLU A 229 -1.36 -15.06 17.89
CA GLU A 229 -0.39 -14.26 18.63
C GLU A 229 -0.69 -12.77 18.42
N THR A 230 -0.63 -11.98 19.50
CA THR A 230 -1.02 -10.57 19.45
C THR A 230 -0.10 -9.71 20.30
N HIS A 231 0.37 -8.62 19.74
CA HIS A 231 1.19 -7.61 20.40
C HIS A 231 0.63 -6.22 20.12
N ILE A 232 0.07 -5.57 21.14
CA ILE A 232 -0.55 -4.25 20.98
C ILE A 232 0.18 -3.24 21.87
N ALA A 233 0.71 -2.21 21.23
CA ALA A 233 1.29 -1.03 21.88
C ALA A 233 0.46 0.20 21.48
N GLY A 234 -0.52 0.57 22.32
CA GLY A 234 -1.42 1.68 22.03
C GLY A 234 -2.88 1.38 22.40
N SER A 235 -3.82 1.92 21.63
CA SER A 235 -5.26 1.79 21.86
C SER A 235 -5.99 0.94 20.81
N GLY A 236 -5.25 0.28 19.94
CA GLY A 236 -5.80 -0.62 18.91
C GLY A 236 -6.47 -1.83 19.52
N ARG A 237 -7.33 -2.48 18.74
CA ARG A 237 -8.14 -3.63 19.16
C ARG A 237 -8.11 -4.74 18.11
N ILE A 238 -8.35 -5.96 18.57
CA ILE A 238 -8.57 -7.11 17.72
C ILE A 238 -9.98 -7.63 17.98
N HIS A 239 -10.79 -7.69 16.93
CA HIS A 239 -12.16 -8.17 16.97
C HIS A 239 -12.26 -9.52 16.28
N ASN A 240 -12.72 -10.55 16.99
CA ASN A 240 -13.05 -11.83 16.39
C ASN A 240 -14.54 -11.82 16.02
N LEU A 241 -14.85 -11.73 14.72
CA LEU A 241 -16.21 -11.62 14.22
C LEU A 241 -16.92 -12.99 14.10
N ASN A 242 -16.17 -14.10 14.23
CA ASN A 242 -16.70 -15.46 14.17
C ASN A 242 -16.73 -16.16 15.55
N GLY A 243 -16.43 -15.46 16.62
CA GLY A 243 -16.45 -15.93 18.00
C GLY A 243 -17.79 -15.62 18.68
N GLY A 244 -18.88 -16.24 18.20
CA GLY A 244 -20.20 -16.23 18.83
C GLY A 244 -20.61 -17.66 19.21
#